data_95f195e57eae72ece25db8bc8554825b
#
_entry.id   95f195e57eae72ece25db8bc8554825b
#
_cell.length_a   1.000
_cell.length_b   1.000
_cell.length_c   1.000
_cell.angle_alpha   90.00
_cell.angle_beta   90.00
_cell.angle_gamma   90.00
#
_symmetry.space_group_name_H-M   'P 1'
#
loop_
_entity.id
_entity.type
_entity.pdbx_description
1 polymer ?
#
loop_
_entity_poly.entity_id
_entity_poly.type
_entity_poly.pdbx_seq_one_letter_code
_entity_poly.pdbx_strand_id
1 'polypeptide(L)'
;ILDVELNTILPTVTISGSVVEAGTGNPIPNATVLFTSPQFDNTLTSDANGLFTIAGFFPGTYDVLAGNWGHRTYCSSGQNVSGGSNINIVLDKGYYDDFALDFGWTVSGPSGNEWEIGVPVSTTNNGQTANPGADVATDCGDKAFVTDNGGGGPWDNDVDQGNTILT
;
A
#
# COMPACT_ATOMS: atom_id res chain seq x y z
N ILE A 1 45.16 10.62 -10.76
CA ILE A 1 43.94 10.01 -11.32
C ILE A 1 42.79 10.89 -10.83
N LEU A 2 42.16 11.62 -11.76
CA LEU A 2 40.97 12.41 -11.45
C LEU A 2 39.79 11.39 -11.46
N ASP A 3 39.19 11.20 -10.30
CA ASP A 3 37.94 10.45 -10.18
C ASP A 3 36.81 11.45 -10.52
N VAL A 4 36.23 11.33 -11.71
CA VAL A 4 35.09 12.14 -12.14
C VAL A 4 33.84 11.37 -11.82
N GLU A 5 33.21 11.67 -10.68
CA GLU A 5 31.85 11.21 -10.40
C GLU A 5 30.86 11.90 -11.37
N LEU A 6 30.36 11.16 -12.34
CA LEU A 6 29.26 11.61 -13.19
C LEU A 6 27.94 11.47 -12.40
N ASN A 7 27.54 12.55 -11.74
CA ASN A 7 26.19 12.67 -11.20
C ASN A 7 25.21 12.84 -12.35
N THR A 8 24.53 11.76 -12.75
CA THR A 8 23.41 11.84 -13.69
C THR A 8 22.22 12.46 -12.96
N ILE A 9 21.93 13.72 -13.22
CA ILE A 9 20.71 14.38 -12.73
C ILE A 9 19.57 13.86 -13.63
N LEU A 10 18.75 12.96 -13.09
CA LEU A 10 17.52 12.52 -13.77
C LEU A 10 16.54 13.71 -13.86
N PRO A 11 16.02 14.05 -15.05
CA PRO A 11 15.05 15.11 -15.17
C PRO A 11 13.76 14.75 -14.42
N THR A 12 13.28 15.68 -13.62
CA THR A 12 12.00 15.54 -12.95
C THR A 12 10.90 16.31 -13.66
N VAL A 13 9.67 15.91 -13.43
CA VAL A 13 8.47 16.48 -14.04
C VAL A 13 7.45 16.87 -12.98
N THR A 14 6.43 17.63 -13.39
CA THR A 14 5.23 17.84 -12.56
C THR A 14 4.11 16.97 -13.09
N ILE A 15 3.44 16.27 -12.19
CA ILE A 15 2.22 15.50 -12.46
C ILE A 15 1.07 16.00 -11.59
N SER A 16 -0.15 15.75 -12.01
CA SER A 16 -1.36 16.09 -11.27
C SER A 16 -2.38 14.97 -11.40
N GLY A 17 -3.43 15.04 -10.59
CA GLY A 17 -4.54 14.13 -10.71
C GLY A 17 -5.68 14.46 -9.78
N SER A 18 -6.68 13.61 -9.78
CA SER A 18 -7.86 13.71 -8.92
C SER A 18 -8.28 12.36 -8.38
N VAL A 19 -8.90 12.38 -7.21
CA VAL A 19 -9.56 11.22 -6.61
C VAL A 19 -11.03 11.56 -6.41
N VAL A 20 -11.91 10.75 -7.00
CA VAL A 20 -13.36 10.98 -6.99
C VAL A 20 -14.13 9.71 -6.67
N GLU A 21 -15.33 9.86 -6.11
CA GLU A 21 -16.24 8.76 -5.81
C GLU A 21 -16.93 8.26 -7.09
N ALA A 22 -16.95 6.95 -7.28
CA ALA A 22 -17.64 6.31 -8.40
C ALA A 22 -19.15 6.64 -8.37
N GLY A 23 -19.71 6.81 -9.55
CA GLY A 23 -21.15 7.07 -9.74
C GLY A 23 -21.60 8.48 -9.44
N THR A 24 -20.94 9.19 -8.52
CA THR A 24 -21.29 10.58 -8.16
C THR A 24 -20.33 11.62 -8.74
N GLY A 25 -19.04 11.25 -8.91
CA GLY A 25 -17.98 12.17 -9.28
C GLY A 25 -17.61 13.16 -8.17
N ASN A 26 -18.12 12.97 -6.96
CA ASN A 26 -17.78 13.84 -5.83
C ASN A 26 -16.28 13.69 -5.51
N PRO A 27 -15.59 14.81 -5.19
CA PRO A 27 -14.20 14.75 -4.78
C PRO A 27 -14.04 13.99 -3.46
N ILE A 28 -12.98 13.21 -3.36
CA ILE A 28 -12.60 12.52 -2.12
C ILE A 28 -11.38 13.24 -1.53
N PRO A 29 -11.56 14.04 -0.48
CA PRO A 29 -10.45 14.69 0.21
C PRO A 29 -9.68 13.70 1.08
N ASN A 30 -8.40 14.00 1.31
CA ASN A 30 -7.50 13.19 2.13
C ASN A 30 -7.35 11.73 1.68
N ALA A 31 -7.60 11.43 0.41
CA ALA A 31 -7.28 10.13 -0.14
C ALA A 31 -5.76 9.98 -0.26
N THR A 32 -5.24 8.86 0.20
CA THR A 32 -3.84 8.49 0.01
C THR A 32 -3.65 8.00 -1.42
N VAL A 33 -2.60 8.49 -2.09
CA VAL A 33 -2.18 8.01 -3.42
C VAL A 33 -0.71 7.64 -3.34
N LEU A 34 -0.40 6.39 -3.64
CA LEU A 34 0.94 5.83 -3.63
C LEU A 34 1.34 5.46 -5.06
N PHE A 35 2.48 5.97 -5.50
CA PHE A 35 3.18 5.54 -6.70
C PHE A 35 4.40 4.74 -6.28
N THR A 36 4.50 3.49 -6.70
CA THR A 36 5.63 2.63 -6.36
C THR A 36 6.31 2.07 -7.60
N SER A 37 7.63 2.02 -7.56
CA SER A 37 8.48 1.42 -8.57
C SER A 37 9.73 0.84 -7.93
N PRO A 38 10.53 0.03 -8.64
CA PRO A 38 11.77 -0.53 -8.08
C PRO A 38 12.79 0.51 -7.61
N GLN A 39 12.68 1.77 -8.05
CA GLN A 39 13.64 2.84 -7.75
C GLN A 39 13.06 3.95 -6.88
N PHE A 40 11.77 4.24 -6.99
CA PHE A 40 11.18 5.41 -6.36
C PHE A 40 9.75 5.11 -5.88
N ASP A 41 9.49 5.51 -4.65
CA ASP A 41 8.15 5.53 -4.07
C ASP A 41 7.77 6.97 -3.75
N ASN A 42 6.51 7.31 -4.05
CA ASN A 42 5.96 8.62 -3.73
C ASN A 42 4.56 8.45 -3.15
N THR A 43 4.38 8.95 -1.94
CA THR A 43 3.06 8.99 -1.29
C THR A 43 2.60 10.43 -1.20
N LEU A 44 1.34 10.66 -1.55
CA LEU A 44 0.71 11.98 -1.46
C LEU A 44 -0.74 11.84 -1.01
N THR A 45 -1.34 12.97 -0.69
CA THR A 45 -2.71 13.05 -0.21
C THR A 45 -3.48 14.05 -1.05
N SER A 46 -4.71 13.71 -1.43
CA SER A 46 -5.58 14.64 -2.15
C SER A 46 -6.05 15.79 -1.25
N ASP A 47 -6.22 16.96 -1.83
CA ASP A 47 -6.71 18.16 -1.15
C ASP A 47 -8.24 18.11 -0.91
N ALA A 48 -8.80 19.22 -0.39
CA ALA A 48 -10.24 19.34 -0.13
C ALA A 48 -11.13 19.20 -1.39
N ASN A 49 -10.57 19.37 -2.57
CA ASN A 49 -11.25 19.20 -3.86
C ASN A 49 -10.93 17.84 -4.52
N GLY A 50 -10.31 16.93 -3.78
CA GLY A 50 -9.88 15.64 -4.29
C GLY A 50 -8.70 15.71 -5.26
N LEU A 51 -8.00 16.86 -5.35
CA LEU A 51 -6.91 17.08 -6.29
C LEU A 51 -5.56 16.80 -5.63
N PHE A 52 -4.59 16.36 -6.44
CA PHE A 52 -3.20 16.26 -6.04
C PHE A 52 -2.26 16.77 -7.12
N THR A 53 -1.12 17.26 -6.69
CA THR A 53 -0.04 17.70 -7.59
C THR A 53 1.30 17.41 -6.92
N ILE A 54 2.24 16.89 -7.67
CA ILE A 54 3.62 16.69 -7.22
C ILE A 54 4.59 17.25 -8.25
N ALA A 55 5.49 18.12 -7.80
CA ALA A 55 6.64 18.58 -8.57
C ALA A 55 7.88 17.74 -8.20
N GLY A 56 8.81 17.63 -9.12
CA GLY A 56 10.03 16.84 -8.86
C GLY A 56 9.82 15.33 -8.99
N PHE A 57 8.76 14.90 -9.66
CA PHE A 57 8.46 13.50 -9.90
C PHE A 57 9.37 12.92 -10.98
N PHE A 58 9.89 11.71 -10.77
CA PHE A 58 10.66 11.00 -11.78
C PHE A 58 9.73 10.30 -12.77
N PRO A 59 9.82 10.63 -14.09
CA PRO A 59 9.00 9.94 -15.08
C PRO A 59 9.40 8.46 -15.17
N GLY A 60 8.42 7.59 -15.38
CA GLY A 60 8.66 6.14 -15.42
C GLY A 60 7.37 5.34 -15.41
N THR A 61 7.53 4.05 -15.18
CA THR A 61 6.42 3.10 -15.00
C THR A 61 6.24 2.81 -13.51
N TYR A 62 5.02 2.96 -13.03
CA TYR A 62 4.66 2.82 -11.62
C TYR A 62 3.46 1.91 -11.45
N ASP A 63 3.43 1.21 -10.34
CA ASP A 63 2.20 0.70 -9.77
C ASP A 63 1.57 1.81 -8.93
N VAL A 64 0.25 2.00 -9.07
CA VAL A 64 -0.48 3.07 -8.42
C VAL A 64 -1.55 2.47 -7.52
N LEU A 65 -1.47 2.82 -6.25
CA LEU A 65 -2.48 2.51 -5.24
C LEU A 65 -3.15 3.81 -4.79
N ALA A 66 -4.45 3.76 -4.56
CA ALA A 66 -5.13 4.88 -3.92
C ALA A 66 -6.29 4.40 -3.07
N GLY A 67 -6.50 5.07 -1.94
CA GLY A 67 -7.56 4.70 -1.03
C GLY A 67 -7.93 5.80 -0.06
N ASN A 68 -9.10 5.65 0.54
CA ASN A 68 -9.61 6.48 1.61
C ASN A 68 -10.58 5.65 2.43
N TRP A 69 -10.64 5.88 3.73
CA TRP A 69 -11.57 5.18 4.61
C TRP A 69 -13.02 5.33 4.12
N GLY A 70 -13.72 4.21 4.00
CA GLY A 70 -15.07 4.15 3.44
C GLY A 70 -15.14 3.96 1.92
N HIS A 71 -14.00 3.75 1.26
CA HIS A 71 -13.89 3.43 -0.16
C HIS A 71 -12.96 2.22 -0.36
N ARG A 72 -13.23 1.48 -1.42
CA ARG A 72 -12.37 0.36 -1.83
C ARG A 72 -11.07 0.88 -2.41
N THR A 73 -9.97 0.22 -2.11
CA THR A 73 -8.66 0.57 -2.67
C THR A 73 -8.65 0.39 -4.19
N TYR A 74 -8.09 1.37 -4.87
CA TYR A 74 -7.77 1.30 -6.30
C TYR A 74 -6.34 0.82 -6.45
N CYS A 75 -6.11 -0.09 -7.38
CA CYS A 75 -4.78 -0.48 -7.80
C CYS A 75 -4.67 -0.61 -9.32
N SER A 76 -3.55 -0.16 -9.85
CA SER A 76 -3.24 -0.23 -11.27
C SER A 76 -1.75 -0.46 -11.44
N SER A 77 -1.37 -1.52 -12.12
CA SER A 77 0.03 -1.86 -12.35
C SER A 77 0.53 -1.36 -13.70
N GLY A 78 1.82 -1.00 -13.74
CA GLY A 78 2.51 -0.67 -14.97
C GLY A 78 2.07 0.64 -15.63
N GLN A 79 1.56 1.60 -14.86
CA GLN A 79 1.12 2.88 -15.38
C GLN A 79 2.30 3.76 -15.79
N ASN A 80 2.32 4.19 -17.07
CA ASN A 80 3.34 5.11 -17.55
C ASN A 80 3.01 6.53 -17.09
N VAL A 81 3.94 7.16 -16.38
CA VAL A 81 3.82 8.50 -15.82
C VAL A 81 4.90 9.40 -16.41
N SER A 82 4.50 10.51 -17.03
CA SER A 82 5.39 11.48 -17.69
C SER A 82 4.98 12.91 -17.37
N GLY A 83 5.76 13.88 -17.84
CA GLY A 83 5.46 15.30 -17.63
C GLY A 83 4.10 15.70 -18.17
N GLY A 84 3.30 16.36 -17.33
CA GLY A 84 1.93 16.75 -17.64
C GLY A 84 0.90 15.62 -17.54
N SER A 85 1.28 14.43 -17.04
CA SER A 85 0.30 13.38 -16.74
C SER A 85 -0.75 13.89 -15.76
N ASN A 86 -2.02 13.65 -16.10
CA ASN A 86 -3.17 13.89 -15.26
C ASN A 86 -3.83 12.54 -14.93
N ILE A 87 -3.72 12.10 -13.69
CA ILE A 87 -4.11 10.77 -13.26
C ILE A 87 -5.42 10.87 -12.50
N ASN A 88 -6.51 10.40 -13.13
CA ASN A 88 -7.83 10.42 -12.53
C ASN A 88 -8.12 9.05 -11.90
N ILE A 89 -8.33 9.04 -10.60
CA ILE A 89 -8.60 7.87 -9.80
C ILE A 89 -10.07 7.91 -9.36
N VAL A 90 -10.75 6.79 -9.55
CA VAL A 90 -12.16 6.63 -9.18
C VAL A 90 -12.23 5.54 -8.14
N LEU A 91 -12.74 5.85 -6.95
CA LEU A 91 -12.90 4.91 -5.85
C LEU A 91 -14.37 4.51 -5.69
N ASP A 92 -14.61 3.22 -5.60
CA ASP A 92 -15.91 2.68 -5.25
C ASP A 92 -16.16 2.84 -3.75
N LYS A 93 -17.36 3.26 -3.38
CA LYS A 93 -17.77 3.33 -1.98
C LYS A 93 -17.91 1.92 -1.39
N GLY A 94 -17.36 1.73 -0.20
CA GLY A 94 -17.41 0.43 0.49
C GLY A 94 -16.52 0.43 1.74
N TYR A 95 -16.82 -0.50 2.65
CA TYR A 95 -15.99 -0.77 3.82
C TYR A 95 -15.20 -2.04 3.53
N TYR A 96 -14.05 -1.87 2.96
CA TYR A 96 -13.13 -2.95 2.64
C TYR A 96 -11.71 -2.39 2.75
N ASP A 97 -10.88 -3.05 3.55
CA ASP A 97 -9.47 -2.74 3.67
C ASP A 97 -8.68 -3.97 3.26
N ASP A 98 -7.86 -3.84 2.25
CA ASP A 98 -6.94 -4.86 1.76
C ASP A 98 -5.54 -4.71 2.34
N PHE A 99 -5.37 -3.80 3.31
CA PHE A 99 -4.12 -3.52 4.01
C PHE A 99 -2.94 -3.13 3.11
N ALA A 100 -3.19 -2.85 1.85
CA ALA A 100 -2.20 -2.32 0.92
C ALA A 100 -1.75 -0.90 1.29
N LEU A 101 -2.63 -0.13 1.90
CA LEU A 101 -2.39 1.21 2.45
C LEU A 101 -2.56 1.19 3.97
N ASP A 102 -1.83 2.07 4.66
CA ASP A 102 -2.00 2.27 6.09
C ASP A 102 -3.13 3.28 6.34
N PHE A 103 -4.24 2.81 6.87
CA PHE A 103 -5.39 3.64 7.31
C PHE A 103 -5.40 3.91 8.80
N GLY A 104 -4.30 3.68 9.49
CA GLY A 104 -4.12 4.04 10.89
C GLY A 104 -4.61 2.98 11.87
N TRP A 105 -4.64 1.72 11.49
CA TRP A 105 -4.89 0.63 12.40
C TRP A 105 -3.86 0.61 13.52
N THR A 106 -4.33 0.41 14.74
CA THR A 106 -3.47 0.31 15.92
C THR A 106 -3.52 -1.09 16.51
N VAL A 107 -2.38 -1.55 16.98
CA VAL A 107 -2.22 -2.89 17.55
C VAL A 107 -1.93 -2.77 19.03
N SER A 108 -2.54 -3.62 19.84
CA SER A 108 -2.23 -3.76 21.25
C SER A 108 -2.31 -5.23 21.69
N GLY A 109 -1.42 -5.63 22.59
CA GLY A 109 -1.35 -7.00 23.09
C GLY A 109 -0.05 -7.30 23.81
N PRO A 110 0.17 -8.55 24.21
CA PRO A 110 1.44 -8.98 24.80
C PRO A 110 2.55 -8.95 23.75
N SER A 111 3.73 -8.48 24.14
CA SER A 111 4.90 -8.40 23.26
C SER A 111 5.27 -9.76 22.69
N GLY A 112 5.47 -9.80 21.39
CA GLY A 112 5.87 -10.99 20.64
C GLY A 112 4.72 -11.79 20.03
N ASN A 113 3.47 -11.39 20.27
CA ASN A 113 2.28 -12.05 19.72
C ASN A 113 1.25 -11.02 19.24
N GLU A 114 1.69 -9.81 18.92
CA GLU A 114 0.82 -8.77 18.39
C GLU A 114 0.48 -9.04 16.94
N TRP A 115 -0.61 -8.42 16.49
CA TRP A 115 -0.87 -8.28 15.06
C TRP A 115 0.23 -7.45 14.40
N GLU A 116 0.73 -7.90 13.28
CA GLU A 116 1.61 -7.13 12.42
C GLU A 116 1.12 -7.14 10.97
N ILE A 117 1.38 -6.05 10.24
CA ILE A 117 1.06 -5.95 8.83
C ILE A 117 2.27 -6.40 8.00
N GLY A 118 2.07 -7.35 7.13
CA GLY A 118 3.15 -7.84 6.27
C GLY A 118 2.68 -8.84 5.22
N VAL A 119 3.60 -9.23 4.35
CA VAL A 119 3.36 -10.33 3.42
C VAL A 119 3.35 -11.64 4.21
N PRO A 120 2.25 -12.41 4.21
CA PRO A 120 2.15 -13.61 5.03
C PRO A 120 3.25 -14.64 4.73
N VAL A 121 3.81 -15.20 5.78
CA VAL A 121 4.81 -16.29 5.67
C VAL A 121 4.17 -17.63 6.05
N SER A 122 4.23 -18.59 5.10
CA SER A 122 3.65 -19.92 5.32
C SER A 122 4.35 -20.69 6.43
N THR A 123 3.60 -21.33 7.29
CA THR A 123 4.09 -22.33 8.21
C THR A 123 3.55 -23.72 7.87
N THR A 124 4.25 -24.76 8.28
CA THR A 124 3.85 -26.14 8.00
C THR A 124 3.82 -27.00 9.25
N ASN A 125 2.86 -27.92 9.31
CA ASN A 125 2.79 -28.96 10.32
C ASN A 125 2.69 -30.33 9.64
N ASN A 126 3.65 -31.23 9.96
CA ASN A 126 3.73 -32.56 9.35
C ASN A 126 3.64 -32.56 7.80
N GLY A 127 4.27 -31.58 7.18
CA GLY A 127 4.28 -31.42 5.72
C GLY A 127 2.99 -30.87 5.11
N GLN A 128 2.04 -30.43 5.94
CA GLN A 128 0.82 -29.72 5.51
C GLN A 128 0.93 -28.24 5.86
N THR A 129 0.40 -27.37 5.02
CA THR A 129 0.31 -25.94 5.31
C THR A 129 -0.58 -25.73 6.53
N ALA A 130 -0.05 -25.08 7.56
CA ALA A 130 -0.79 -24.70 8.76
C ALA A 130 -1.32 -23.27 8.64
N ASN A 131 -0.47 -22.33 8.26
CA ASN A 131 -0.86 -20.95 7.98
C ASN A 131 -0.60 -20.62 6.51
N PRO A 132 -1.46 -19.82 5.86
CA PRO A 132 -1.25 -19.43 4.48
C PRO A 132 0.00 -18.57 4.32
N GLY A 133 0.70 -18.70 3.19
CA GLY A 133 1.88 -17.92 2.85
C GLY A 133 1.61 -16.90 1.75
N ALA A 134 0.38 -16.48 1.62
CA ALA A 134 -0.04 -15.47 0.66
C ALA A 134 -1.34 -14.81 1.12
N ASP A 135 -1.50 -13.59 0.74
CA ASP A 135 -2.73 -12.83 0.87
C ASP A 135 -3.77 -13.25 -0.18
N VAL A 136 -4.94 -12.64 -0.13
CA VAL A 136 -6.04 -12.86 -1.06
C VAL A 136 -5.67 -12.31 -2.44
N ALA A 137 -5.62 -13.18 -3.46
CA ALA A 137 -5.15 -12.81 -4.81
C ALA A 137 -6.11 -11.89 -5.61
N THR A 138 -7.27 -11.52 -5.06
CA THR A 138 -8.31 -10.74 -5.75
C THR A 138 -8.45 -9.30 -5.27
N ASP A 139 -7.60 -8.89 -4.35
CA ASP A 139 -7.54 -7.51 -3.83
C ASP A 139 -6.23 -6.80 -4.22
N CYS A 140 -5.99 -5.62 -3.65
CA CYS A 140 -4.80 -4.85 -3.95
C CYS A 140 -3.68 -5.18 -2.97
N GLY A 141 -2.47 -5.38 -3.49
CA GLY A 141 -1.29 -5.64 -2.67
C GLY A 141 -1.07 -7.12 -2.37
N ASP A 142 -0.29 -7.38 -1.34
CA ASP A 142 0.14 -8.71 -0.92
C ASP A 142 0.25 -8.83 0.60
N LYS A 143 -0.25 -7.81 1.33
CA LYS A 143 -0.14 -7.71 2.79
C LYS A 143 -1.44 -8.09 3.48
N ALA A 144 -1.29 -8.67 4.65
CA ALA A 144 -2.38 -8.94 5.57
C ALA A 144 -1.96 -8.59 7.00
N PHE A 145 -2.90 -8.49 7.93
CA PHE A 145 -2.58 -8.58 9.35
C PHE A 145 -2.42 -10.05 9.74
N VAL A 146 -1.29 -10.34 10.31
CA VAL A 146 -0.95 -11.68 10.82
C VAL A 146 -0.42 -11.56 12.25
N THR A 147 -0.51 -12.62 13.02
CA THR A 147 0.14 -12.70 14.33
C THR A 147 1.51 -13.32 14.13
N ASP A 148 2.57 -12.63 14.58
CA ASP A 148 3.96 -13.09 14.51
C ASP A 148 4.32 -13.69 13.13
N ASN A 149 4.57 -12.85 12.14
CA ASN A 149 4.86 -13.24 10.75
C ASN A 149 6.27 -13.83 10.57
N GLY A 150 6.67 -14.67 11.49
CA GLY A 150 7.97 -15.33 11.51
C GLY A 150 7.96 -16.70 10.86
N GLY A 151 9.11 -17.14 10.41
CA GLY A 151 9.32 -18.51 9.95
C GLY A 151 9.61 -19.44 11.13
N GLY A 152 8.63 -20.04 11.70
CA GLY A 152 8.77 -21.04 12.75
C GLY A 152 7.93 -22.27 12.47
N GLY A 153 7.71 -23.06 13.49
CA GLY A 153 6.71 -24.11 13.48
C GLY A 153 5.30 -23.52 13.55
N PRO A 154 4.25 -24.34 13.37
CA PRO A 154 2.87 -23.84 13.39
C PRO A 154 2.41 -23.32 14.76
N TRP A 155 3.20 -23.55 15.79
CA TRP A 155 2.95 -23.16 17.17
C TRP A 155 3.65 -21.88 17.58
N ASP A 156 4.55 -21.37 16.73
CA ASP A 156 5.36 -20.20 17.05
C ASP A 156 4.64 -18.87 16.72
N ASN A 157 3.59 -18.94 15.90
CA ASN A 157 2.86 -17.77 15.38
C ASN A 157 1.43 -17.69 15.92
N ASP A 158 1.10 -18.37 17.00
CA ASP A 158 -0.19 -18.29 17.66
C ASP A 158 -0.14 -17.41 18.92
N VAL A 159 -1.31 -16.98 19.36
CA VAL A 159 -1.45 -16.14 20.56
C VAL A 159 -1.62 -17.05 21.77
N ASP A 160 -0.52 -17.42 22.42
CA ASP A 160 -0.51 -18.33 23.56
C ASP A 160 -1.12 -17.75 24.84
N GLN A 161 -0.98 -16.45 25.07
CA GLN A 161 -1.43 -15.81 26.31
C GLN A 161 -1.98 -14.42 26.05
N GLY A 162 -3.16 -14.16 26.61
CA GLY A 162 -3.80 -12.86 26.52
C GLY A 162 -4.57 -12.64 25.22
N ASN A 163 -4.79 -11.40 24.88
CA ASN A 163 -5.49 -10.99 23.66
C ASN A 163 -4.61 -10.04 22.88
N THR A 164 -4.46 -10.26 21.59
CA THR A 164 -3.97 -9.23 20.67
C THR A 164 -5.18 -8.58 19.99
N ILE A 165 -5.19 -7.26 19.96
CA ILE A 165 -6.33 -6.46 19.50
C ILE A 165 -5.88 -5.54 18.39
N LEU A 166 -6.63 -5.56 17.30
CA LEU A 166 -6.53 -4.64 16.18
C LEU A 166 -7.70 -3.66 16.23
N THR A 167 -7.41 -2.35 16.24
CA THR A 167 -8.41 -1.27 16.35
C THR A 167 -8.11 -0.11 15.42
#